data_8dfc88ec14972980a401cbda3aa068b4
#
_entry.id   8dfc88ec14972980a401cbda3aa068b4
#
_cell.length_a   1.000
_cell.length_b   1.000
_cell.length_c   1.000
_cell.angle_alpha   90.00
_cell.angle_beta   90.00
_cell.angle_gamma   90.00
#
_symmetry.space_group_name_H-M   'P 1'
#
loop_
_entity.id
_entity.type
_entity.pdbx_description
1 polymer ?
#
loop_
_entity_poly.entity_id
_entity_poly.type
_entity_poly.pdbx_seq_one_letter_code
_entity_poly.pdbx_strand_id
1 'polypeptide(L)'
;MSERSTTGTPSTSKSRPETPAVGHDLVAELRSTLARAGELIRVVESNLDETSEGIESVLKDERVGELERRLATAESDVKELASRLVDSEHQGGRLMNLYVATYQLHATLDPAEVQATIAEIAINLLGAEQFVLLLRRDEGDGCEIALIEGQSEGVKSFYDGQDYTGGDPMVDATLKDGVLRLGPTAESQALAAVPLRVQNDIVGALVLLKLLDHKPILRAEDRDLLDLLSAHAASALFAARLFATKDRKLRTLESLVKLARGE
;
A
#
# COMPACT_ATOMS: atom_id res chain seq x y z
N MET A 1 21.40 -57.00 -123.86
CA MET A 1 20.19 -57.12 -124.66
C MET A 1 19.27 -55.98 -124.35
N SER A 2 19.20 -55.23 -125.27
CA SER A 2 18.10 -54.55 -125.95
C SER A 2 17.44 -53.40 -125.21
N GLU A 3 17.78 -52.26 -125.61
CA GLU A 3 17.07 -51.36 -126.57
C GLU A 3 15.73 -50.84 -125.96
N ARG A 4 15.39 -49.67 -125.98
CA ARG A 4 15.39 -48.53 -126.90
C ARG A 4 14.54 -47.41 -126.30
N SER A 5 14.99 -46.21 -126.37
CA SER A 5 14.40 -45.15 -127.26
C SER A 5 13.00 -44.75 -126.90
N THR A 6 12.64 -43.60 -126.85
CA THR A 6 12.83 -42.33 -127.48
C THR A 6 11.87 -41.25 -126.99
N THR A 7 12.31 -40.00 -127.05
CA THR A 7 11.55 -38.81 -127.41
C THR A 7 10.39 -38.39 -126.62
N GLY A 8 10.36 -37.22 -126.18
CA GLY A 8 10.05 -35.95 -126.85
C GLY A 8 9.69 -34.87 -125.93
N THR A 9 10.19 -33.76 -126.21
CA THR A 9 9.97 -32.37 -125.86
C THR A 9 8.49 -31.93 -125.72
N PRO A 10 8.24 -30.74 -125.35
CA PRO A 10 8.68 -29.77 -124.33
C PRO A 10 7.48 -29.13 -123.64
N SER A 11 7.77 -28.26 -122.75
CA SER A 11 7.04 -27.03 -122.55
C SER A 11 6.33 -26.74 -121.22
N THR A 12 6.59 -25.56 -120.88
CA THR A 12 5.84 -24.55 -120.13
C THR A 12 5.98 -24.51 -118.63
N SER A 13 6.84 -23.59 -118.29
CA SER A 13 6.85 -22.89 -117.01
C SER A 13 5.49 -22.40 -116.61
N LYS A 14 5.07 -22.75 -115.42
CA LYS A 14 4.13 -21.93 -114.64
C LYS A 14 4.76 -21.53 -113.29
N SER A 15 5.17 -20.29 -113.29
CA SER A 15 5.54 -19.57 -112.07
C SER A 15 4.44 -19.74 -111.01
N ARG A 16 4.82 -20.29 -109.86
CA ARG A 16 4.02 -20.30 -108.64
C ARG A 16 4.17 -18.91 -108.01
N PRO A 17 3.08 -18.21 -107.60
CA PRO A 17 3.20 -16.92 -107.01
C PRO A 17 3.82 -17.08 -105.60
N GLU A 18 4.84 -16.31 -105.31
CA GLU A 18 5.42 -16.09 -104.02
C GLU A 18 4.33 -15.57 -103.11
N THR A 19 3.95 -16.29 -102.07
CA THR A 19 3.13 -15.82 -100.93
C THR A 19 3.97 -14.77 -100.21
N PRO A 20 3.42 -13.60 -99.90
CA PRO A 20 4.19 -12.48 -99.33
C PRO A 20 4.67 -12.86 -97.96
N ALA A 21 5.89 -12.52 -97.57
CA ALA A 21 6.61 -12.71 -96.34
C ALA A 21 5.99 -11.94 -95.12
N VAL A 22 4.80 -11.37 -95.26
CA VAL A 22 4.08 -10.55 -94.27
C VAL A 22 3.56 -11.38 -93.04
N GLY A 23 3.35 -12.70 -93.18
CA GLY A 23 2.85 -13.55 -92.08
C GLY A 23 3.92 -13.90 -91.05
N HIS A 24 5.18 -14.03 -91.45
CA HIS A 24 6.24 -14.37 -90.47
C HIS A 24 6.66 -13.20 -89.61
N ASP A 25 6.61 -11.97 -90.12
CA ASP A 25 6.93 -10.75 -89.33
C ASP A 25 5.88 -10.43 -88.27
N LEU A 26 4.61 -10.61 -88.63
CA LEU A 26 3.49 -10.42 -87.74
C LEU A 26 3.49 -11.45 -86.58
N VAL A 27 3.85 -12.70 -86.86
CA VAL A 27 3.97 -13.73 -85.85
C VAL A 27 5.18 -13.51 -84.88
N ALA A 28 6.25 -12.99 -85.38
CA ALA A 28 7.44 -12.59 -84.65
C ALA A 28 7.15 -11.39 -83.76
N GLU A 29 6.40 -10.42 -84.25
CA GLU A 29 5.96 -9.24 -83.47
C GLU A 29 4.95 -9.59 -82.42
N LEU A 30 3.98 -10.49 -82.66
CA LEU A 30 3.06 -11.03 -81.69
C LEU A 30 3.79 -11.82 -80.62
N ARG A 31 4.81 -12.62 -80.95
CA ARG A 31 5.62 -13.31 -79.95
C ARG A 31 6.43 -12.37 -79.07
N SER A 32 6.98 -11.33 -79.70
CA SER A 32 7.71 -10.28 -78.95
C SER A 32 6.80 -9.50 -77.97
N THR A 33 5.60 -9.15 -78.44
CA THR A 33 4.61 -8.45 -77.59
C THR A 33 4.06 -9.37 -76.45
N LEU A 34 3.83 -10.63 -76.73
CA LEU A 34 3.47 -11.64 -75.69
C LEU A 34 4.58 -11.87 -74.68
N ALA A 35 5.84 -11.93 -75.13
CA ALA A 35 7.00 -12.03 -74.26
C ALA A 35 7.14 -10.81 -73.34
N ARG A 36 6.95 -9.59 -73.90
CA ARG A 36 6.93 -8.34 -73.11
C ARG A 36 5.77 -8.29 -72.13
N ALA A 37 4.58 -8.72 -72.54
CA ALA A 37 3.43 -8.79 -71.67
C ALA A 37 3.66 -9.79 -70.48
N GLY A 38 4.27 -10.97 -70.78
CA GLY A 38 4.66 -11.94 -69.77
C GLY A 38 5.70 -11.43 -68.78
N GLU A 39 6.67 -10.61 -69.28
CA GLU A 39 7.68 -9.98 -68.42
C GLU A 39 7.03 -8.90 -67.51
N LEU A 40 6.15 -8.08 -68.08
CA LEU A 40 5.39 -7.08 -67.31
C LEU A 40 4.48 -7.73 -66.23
N ILE A 41 3.83 -8.82 -66.57
CA ILE A 41 3.01 -9.57 -65.60
C ILE A 41 3.87 -10.07 -64.43
N ARG A 42 5.05 -10.67 -64.71
CA ARG A 42 5.95 -11.13 -63.66
C ARG A 42 6.47 -9.97 -62.79
N VAL A 43 6.78 -8.84 -63.37
CA VAL A 43 7.22 -7.65 -62.62
C VAL A 43 6.08 -7.12 -61.73
N VAL A 44 4.85 -7.12 -62.23
CA VAL A 44 3.67 -6.72 -61.45
C VAL A 44 3.38 -7.71 -60.35
N GLU A 45 3.45 -9.03 -60.61
CA GLU A 45 3.30 -10.07 -59.61
C GLU A 45 4.37 -9.95 -58.50
N SER A 46 5.64 -9.80 -58.86
CA SER A 46 6.73 -9.60 -57.91
C SER A 46 6.54 -8.33 -57.06
N ASN A 47 6.13 -7.23 -57.67
CA ASN A 47 5.86 -5.99 -56.92
C ASN A 47 4.62 -6.10 -56.00
N LEU A 48 3.60 -6.87 -56.43
CA LEU A 48 2.43 -7.16 -55.59
C LEU A 48 2.79 -8.01 -54.39
N ASP A 49 3.63 -9.03 -54.56
CA ASP A 49 4.09 -9.89 -53.50
C ASP A 49 4.95 -9.09 -52.50
N GLU A 50 5.92 -8.29 -52.97
CA GLU A 50 6.74 -7.42 -52.09
C GLU A 50 5.90 -6.37 -51.33
N THR A 51 4.91 -5.77 -52.01
CA THR A 51 4.01 -4.81 -51.33
C THR A 51 3.09 -5.50 -50.33
N SER A 52 2.62 -6.71 -50.64
CA SER A 52 1.78 -7.49 -49.72
C SER A 52 2.54 -7.91 -48.46
N GLU A 53 3.78 -8.39 -48.63
CA GLU A 53 4.65 -8.73 -47.48
C GLU A 53 5.01 -7.51 -46.65
N GLY A 54 5.29 -6.38 -47.32
CA GLY A 54 5.55 -5.10 -46.64
C GLY A 54 4.35 -4.60 -45.81
N ILE A 55 3.15 -4.66 -46.38
CA ILE A 55 1.93 -4.27 -45.67
C ILE A 55 1.64 -5.22 -44.51
N GLU A 56 1.82 -6.52 -44.69
CA GLU A 56 1.60 -7.50 -43.63
C GLU A 56 2.60 -7.33 -42.47
N SER A 57 3.85 -7.00 -42.76
CA SER A 57 4.86 -6.72 -41.75
C SER A 57 4.54 -5.44 -40.97
N VAL A 58 4.16 -4.36 -41.64
CA VAL A 58 3.76 -3.09 -41.00
C VAL A 58 2.52 -3.28 -40.09
N LEU A 59 1.53 -4.03 -40.58
CA LEU A 59 0.33 -4.32 -39.78
C LEU A 59 0.65 -5.21 -38.57
N LYS A 60 1.60 -6.14 -38.69
CA LYS A 60 2.08 -6.94 -37.56
C LYS A 60 2.79 -6.06 -36.53
N ASP A 61 3.68 -5.18 -36.96
CA ASP A 61 4.45 -4.27 -36.11
C ASP A 61 3.51 -3.29 -35.36
N GLU A 62 2.49 -2.73 -36.06
CA GLU A 62 1.47 -1.89 -35.42
C GLU A 62 0.67 -2.66 -34.36
N ARG A 63 0.27 -3.89 -34.67
CA ARG A 63 -0.47 -4.74 -33.70
C ARG A 63 0.38 -5.11 -32.50
N VAL A 64 1.66 -5.45 -32.71
CA VAL A 64 2.60 -5.72 -31.63
C VAL A 64 2.78 -4.47 -30.77
N GLY A 65 3.02 -3.30 -31.35
CA GLY A 65 3.15 -2.06 -30.61
C GLY A 65 1.89 -1.64 -29.85
N GLU A 66 0.70 -1.96 -30.37
CA GLU A 66 -0.55 -1.74 -29.65
C GLU A 66 -0.72 -2.70 -28.48
N LEU A 67 -0.39 -3.99 -28.68
CA LEU A 67 -0.43 -4.99 -27.62
C LEU A 67 0.57 -4.69 -26.51
N GLU A 68 1.78 -4.25 -26.85
CA GLU A 68 2.81 -3.85 -25.88
C GLU A 68 2.33 -2.65 -25.05
N ARG A 69 1.72 -1.64 -25.66
CA ARG A 69 1.14 -0.50 -24.95
C ARG A 69 0.02 -0.93 -24.00
N ARG A 70 -0.86 -1.80 -24.46
CA ARG A 70 -1.95 -2.34 -23.60
C ARG A 70 -1.43 -3.20 -22.46
N LEU A 71 -0.38 -3.99 -22.73
CA LEU A 71 0.28 -4.77 -21.69
C LEU A 71 0.91 -3.85 -20.63
N ALA A 72 1.69 -2.85 -21.06
CA ALA A 72 2.30 -1.88 -20.14
C ALA A 72 1.26 -1.12 -19.30
N THR A 73 0.12 -0.75 -19.90
CA THR A 73 -0.97 -0.12 -19.18
C THR A 73 -1.58 -1.08 -18.17
N ALA A 74 -1.88 -2.33 -18.56
CA ALA A 74 -2.43 -3.33 -17.67
C ALA A 74 -1.47 -3.69 -16.51
N GLU A 75 -0.17 -3.78 -16.77
CA GLU A 75 0.84 -3.99 -15.73
C GLU A 75 0.89 -2.81 -14.73
N SER A 76 0.79 -1.58 -15.23
CA SER A 76 0.70 -0.38 -14.39
C SER A 76 -0.55 -0.39 -13.51
N ASP A 77 -1.70 -0.72 -14.10
CA ASP A 77 -2.98 -0.81 -13.38
C ASP A 77 -2.95 -1.89 -12.30
N VAL A 78 -2.39 -3.07 -12.61
CA VAL A 78 -2.21 -4.16 -11.63
C VAL A 78 -1.31 -3.72 -10.48
N LYS A 79 -0.21 -3.02 -10.77
CA LYS A 79 0.70 -2.52 -9.73
C LYS A 79 0.02 -1.47 -8.85
N GLU A 80 -0.76 -0.58 -9.42
CA GLU A 80 -1.53 0.42 -8.68
C GLU A 80 -2.60 -0.24 -7.80
N LEU A 81 -3.36 -1.20 -8.35
CA LEU A 81 -4.36 -1.95 -7.59
C LEU A 81 -3.74 -2.76 -6.46
N ALA A 82 -2.58 -3.40 -6.70
CA ALA A 82 -1.85 -4.13 -5.67
C ALA A 82 -1.41 -3.21 -4.52
N SER A 83 -0.89 -2.01 -4.85
CA SER A 83 -0.53 -1.01 -3.84
C SER A 83 -1.75 -0.57 -3.02
N ARG A 84 -2.87 -0.26 -3.68
CA ARG A 84 -4.12 0.13 -3.00
C ARG A 84 -4.68 -0.98 -2.11
N LEU A 85 -4.53 -2.25 -2.53
CA LEU A 85 -4.94 -3.39 -1.73
C LEU A 85 -4.12 -3.50 -0.44
N VAL A 86 -2.78 -3.40 -0.55
CA VAL A 86 -1.87 -3.41 0.60
C VAL A 86 -2.19 -2.26 1.56
N ASP A 87 -2.41 -1.04 1.05
CA ASP A 87 -2.79 0.11 1.86
C ASP A 87 -4.14 -0.11 2.57
N SER A 88 -5.11 -0.69 1.87
CA SER A 88 -6.43 -1.02 2.44
C SER A 88 -6.33 -2.10 3.53
N GLU A 89 -5.51 -3.14 3.33
CA GLU A 89 -5.26 -4.18 4.34
C GLU A 89 -4.59 -3.60 5.59
N HIS A 90 -3.61 -2.72 5.42
CA HIS A 90 -2.97 -2.01 6.54
C HIS A 90 -3.98 -1.13 7.30
N GLN A 91 -4.83 -0.38 6.60
CA GLN A 91 -5.88 0.41 7.23
C GLN A 91 -6.89 -0.46 7.96
N GLY A 92 -7.30 -1.58 7.37
CA GLY A 92 -8.19 -2.56 8.01
C GLY A 92 -7.59 -3.14 9.28
N GLY A 93 -6.32 -3.53 9.25
CA GLY A 93 -5.59 -4.02 10.42
C GLY A 93 -5.50 -2.98 11.55
N ARG A 94 -5.23 -1.71 11.20
CA ARG A 94 -5.22 -0.60 12.17
C ARG A 94 -6.57 -0.42 12.84
N LEU A 95 -7.65 -0.35 12.07
CA LEU A 95 -9.00 -0.21 12.61
C LEU A 95 -9.38 -1.37 13.53
N MET A 96 -8.99 -2.59 13.18
CA MET A 96 -9.20 -3.76 14.05
C MET A 96 -8.44 -3.63 15.36
N ASN A 97 -7.17 -3.23 15.32
CA ASN A 97 -6.36 -3.01 16.51
C ASN A 97 -6.95 -1.92 17.42
N LEU A 98 -7.39 -0.80 16.82
CA LEU A 98 -8.07 0.27 17.55
C LEU A 98 -9.38 -0.22 18.21
N TYR A 99 -10.17 -0.99 17.48
CA TYR A 99 -11.42 -1.57 18.01
C TYR A 99 -11.16 -2.50 19.19
N VAL A 100 -10.20 -3.43 19.04
CA VAL A 100 -9.84 -4.38 20.10
C VAL A 100 -9.31 -3.63 21.32
N ALA A 101 -8.42 -2.67 21.15
CA ALA A 101 -7.89 -1.84 22.24
C ALA A 101 -9.01 -1.09 22.98
N THR A 102 -9.92 -0.46 22.24
CA THR A 102 -11.06 0.24 22.84
C THR A 102 -11.97 -0.72 23.59
N TYR A 103 -12.27 -1.87 23.01
CA TYR A 103 -13.10 -2.89 23.65
C TYR A 103 -12.47 -3.39 24.96
N GLN A 104 -11.17 -3.71 24.92
CA GLN A 104 -10.45 -4.19 26.12
C GLN A 104 -10.41 -3.15 27.23
N LEU A 105 -10.15 -1.88 26.91
CA LEU A 105 -10.12 -0.78 27.87
C LEU A 105 -11.45 -0.60 28.63
N HIS A 106 -12.57 -0.92 27.99
CA HIS A 106 -13.89 -0.75 28.57
C HIS A 106 -14.51 -2.08 29.08
N ALA A 107 -13.77 -3.21 28.99
CA ALA A 107 -14.27 -4.52 29.40
C ALA A 107 -14.33 -4.69 30.95
N THR A 108 -13.58 -3.87 31.67
CA THR A 108 -13.49 -3.95 33.15
C THR A 108 -13.66 -2.59 33.79
N LEU A 109 -14.06 -2.58 35.06
CA LEU A 109 -14.11 -1.39 35.94
C LEU A 109 -13.10 -1.51 37.09
N ASP A 110 -12.20 -2.49 37.04
CA ASP A 110 -11.09 -2.59 37.99
C ASP A 110 -9.94 -1.69 37.54
N PRO A 111 -9.51 -0.72 38.37
CA PRO A 111 -8.42 0.19 37.97
C PRO A 111 -7.11 -0.51 37.64
N ALA A 112 -6.78 -1.62 38.35
CA ALA A 112 -5.55 -2.35 38.08
C ALA A 112 -5.60 -3.11 36.74
N GLU A 113 -6.75 -3.70 36.41
CA GLU A 113 -6.95 -4.34 35.11
C GLU A 113 -6.94 -3.33 33.95
N VAL A 114 -7.53 -2.13 34.12
CA VAL A 114 -7.46 -1.05 33.12
C VAL A 114 -6.02 -0.59 32.90
N GLN A 115 -5.23 -0.43 33.98
CA GLN A 115 -3.80 -0.07 33.86
C GLN A 115 -3.01 -1.14 33.14
N ALA A 116 -3.24 -2.44 33.46
CA ALA A 116 -2.61 -3.56 32.75
C ALA A 116 -2.96 -3.57 31.25
N THR A 117 -4.22 -3.32 30.91
CA THR A 117 -4.66 -3.21 29.51
C THR A 117 -3.99 -2.04 28.78
N ILE A 118 -3.81 -0.89 29.45
CA ILE A 118 -3.06 0.25 28.87
C ILE A 118 -1.61 -0.16 28.58
N ALA A 119 -0.98 -0.90 29.51
CA ALA A 119 0.36 -1.42 29.31
C ALA A 119 0.45 -2.36 28.11
N GLU A 120 -0.46 -3.32 28.00
CA GLU A 120 -0.53 -4.25 26.87
C GLU A 120 -0.70 -3.53 25.54
N ILE A 121 -1.55 -2.51 25.48
CA ILE A 121 -1.75 -1.68 24.28
C ILE A 121 -0.47 -0.91 23.95
N ALA A 122 0.19 -0.29 24.95
CA ALA A 122 1.44 0.43 24.75
C ALA A 122 2.55 -0.50 24.22
N ILE A 123 2.70 -1.69 24.75
CA ILE A 123 3.69 -2.67 24.32
C ILE A 123 3.34 -3.22 22.93
N ASN A 124 2.14 -3.73 22.74
CA ASN A 124 1.78 -4.53 21.56
C ASN A 124 1.45 -3.67 20.34
N LEU A 125 0.81 -2.52 20.53
CA LEU A 125 0.39 -1.67 19.40
C LEU A 125 1.36 -0.52 19.14
N LEU A 126 1.86 0.13 20.19
CA LEU A 126 2.83 1.23 20.04
C LEU A 126 4.27 0.73 19.97
N GLY A 127 4.55 -0.50 20.41
CA GLY A 127 5.90 -1.04 20.49
C GLY A 127 6.72 -0.35 21.58
N ALA A 128 6.09 0.08 22.66
CA ALA A 128 6.79 0.69 23.77
C ALA A 128 7.55 -0.37 24.58
N GLU A 129 8.86 -0.16 24.81
CA GLU A 129 9.67 -0.98 25.71
C GLU A 129 9.74 -0.39 27.10
N GLN A 130 9.77 0.94 27.18
CA GLN A 130 9.84 1.67 28.44
C GLN A 130 8.85 2.83 28.42
N PHE A 131 8.01 2.86 29.41
CA PHE A 131 7.02 3.93 29.57
C PHE A 131 6.56 4.06 31.03
N VAL A 132 5.97 5.20 31.33
CA VAL A 132 5.42 5.54 32.66
C VAL A 132 3.98 6.02 32.48
N LEU A 133 3.09 5.50 33.32
CA LEU A 133 1.72 5.97 33.43
C LEU A 133 1.59 6.86 34.67
N LEU A 134 1.37 8.13 34.42
CA LEU A 134 1.16 9.15 35.46
C LEU A 134 -0.33 9.40 35.61
N LEU A 135 -0.83 9.37 36.82
CA LEU A 135 -2.23 9.67 37.13
C LEU A 135 -2.33 10.81 38.15
N ARG A 136 -3.18 11.78 37.84
CA ARG A 136 -3.43 12.91 38.75
C ARG A 136 -4.07 12.41 40.03
N ARG A 137 -3.65 12.94 41.17
CA ARG A 137 -4.25 12.65 42.46
C ARG A 137 -5.61 13.31 42.59
N ASP A 138 -6.53 12.65 43.32
CA ASP A 138 -7.85 13.22 43.62
C ASP A 138 -7.73 14.37 44.65
N GLU A 139 -6.69 14.34 45.49
CA GLU A 139 -6.42 15.36 46.51
C GLU A 139 -4.96 15.84 46.40
N GLY A 140 -4.76 17.14 46.17
CA GLY A 140 -3.46 17.78 46.08
C GLY A 140 -2.95 18.01 44.65
N ASP A 141 -1.87 18.79 44.57
CA ASP A 141 -1.15 19.05 43.31
C ASP A 141 -0.09 17.99 43.10
N GLY A 142 -0.18 17.25 41.99
CA GLY A 142 0.81 16.24 41.59
C GLY A 142 0.21 15.03 40.92
N CYS A 143 1.09 14.18 40.38
CA CYS A 143 0.72 12.93 39.76
C CYS A 143 1.37 11.77 40.51
N GLU A 144 0.60 10.72 40.77
CA GLU A 144 1.14 9.43 41.21
C GLU A 144 1.66 8.66 39.99
N ILE A 145 2.71 7.90 40.19
CA ILE A 145 3.20 6.96 39.20
C ILE A 145 2.39 5.67 39.39
N ALA A 146 1.40 5.49 38.47
CA ALA A 146 0.50 4.35 38.54
C ALA A 146 1.13 3.07 38.01
N LEU A 147 1.99 3.19 36.98
CA LEU A 147 2.68 2.07 36.35
C LEU A 147 3.99 2.54 35.75
N ILE A 148 5.03 1.70 35.90
CA ILE A 148 6.31 1.83 35.22
C ILE A 148 6.61 0.52 34.54
N GLU A 149 6.93 0.58 33.25
CA GLU A 149 7.39 -0.58 32.50
C GLU A 149 8.80 -0.32 31.97
N GLY A 150 9.66 -1.36 32.07
CA GLY A 150 11.07 -1.31 31.64
C GLY A 150 12.01 -0.74 32.71
N GLN A 151 13.31 -1.12 32.60
CA GLN A 151 14.35 -0.66 33.52
C GLN A 151 15.43 0.09 32.75
N SER A 152 15.54 1.41 32.90
CA SER A 152 16.66 2.16 32.39
C SER A 152 17.10 3.29 33.31
N GLU A 153 18.37 3.71 33.15
CA GLU A 153 18.90 4.87 33.91
C GLU A 153 18.19 6.19 33.56
N GLY A 154 17.67 6.35 32.32
CA GLY A 154 16.92 7.52 31.88
C GLY A 154 15.57 7.65 32.58
N VAL A 155 15.02 6.56 33.09
CA VAL A 155 13.74 6.54 33.82
C VAL A 155 13.94 6.86 35.31
N LYS A 156 15.16 6.88 35.82
CA LYS A 156 15.46 7.17 37.25
C LYS A 156 14.89 8.48 37.74
N SER A 157 14.74 9.48 36.88
CA SER A 157 14.07 10.75 37.25
C SER A 157 12.59 10.58 37.56
N PHE A 158 11.98 9.49 37.08
CA PHE A 158 10.57 9.14 37.39
C PHE A 158 10.46 8.11 38.52
N TYR A 159 11.58 7.51 38.97
CA TYR A 159 11.63 6.44 39.98
C TYR A 159 11.81 6.92 41.41
N ASP A 160 12.09 8.20 41.64
CA ASP A 160 12.46 8.70 42.99
C ASP A 160 11.23 8.87 43.88
N GLY A 161 10.42 7.81 43.95
CA GLY A 161 9.25 7.74 44.78
C GLY A 161 8.00 7.23 44.06
N GLN A 162 6.87 7.26 44.76
CA GLN A 162 5.55 6.93 44.20
C GLN A 162 4.90 8.14 43.47
N ASP A 163 5.59 9.27 43.44
CA ASP A 163 5.04 10.54 42.99
C ASP A 163 5.92 11.20 41.94
N TYR A 164 5.27 11.67 40.88
CA TYR A 164 5.91 12.58 39.93
C TYR A 164 5.74 14.02 40.40
N THR A 165 6.85 14.66 40.73
CA THR A 165 6.90 16.03 41.25
C THR A 165 7.30 17.08 40.20
N GLY A 166 7.37 16.68 38.92
CA GLY A 166 7.87 17.49 37.81
C GLY A 166 9.36 17.26 37.54
N GLY A 167 9.89 17.91 36.52
CA GLY A 167 11.31 17.87 36.17
C GLY A 167 11.57 17.55 34.69
N ASP A 168 10.60 17.03 33.96
CA ASP A 168 10.68 16.90 32.50
C ASP A 168 9.80 17.98 31.86
N PRO A 169 10.40 18.95 31.13
CA PRO A 169 9.65 20.08 30.58
C PRO A 169 8.53 19.67 29.61
N MET A 170 8.71 18.57 28.86
CA MET A 170 7.72 18.09 27.92
C MET A 170 6.52 17.46 28.61
N VAL A 171 6.79 16.67 29.67
CA VAL A 171 5.76 16.04 30.48
C VAL A 171 4.99 17.09 31.27
N ASP A 172 5.68 18.03 31.90
CA ASP A 172 5.08 19.12 32.70
C ASP A 172 4.16 19.98 31.83
N ALA A 173 4.61 20.35 30.61
CA ALA A 173 3.79 21.08 29.66
C ALA A 173 2.56 20.27 29.21
N THR A 174 2.70 18.97 28.99
CA THR A 174 1.59 18.08 28.59
C THR A 174 0.56 17.92 29.71
N LEU A 175 1.01 17.81 30.96
CA LEU A 175 0.13 17.76 32.14
C LEU A 175 -0.58 19.09 32.41
N LYS A 176 -0.02 20.21 31.92
CA LYS A 176 -0.59 21.54 32.10
C LYS A 176 -1.65 21.89 31.06
N ASP A 177 -1.38 21.67 29.80
CA ASP A 177 -2.23 22.11 28.67
C ASP A 177 -2.96 20.96 27.94
N GLY A 178 -2.63 19.71 28.25
CA GLY A 178 -3.27 18.53 27.65
C GLY A 178 -2.99 18.38 26.15
N VAL A 179 -1.83 18.87 25.69
CA VAL A 179 -1.40 18.72 24.29
C VAL A 179 -0.44 17.55 24.19
N LEU A 180 -0.70 16.64 23.23
CA LEU A 180 0.21 15.54 22.88
C LEU A 180 1.51 16.11 22.32
N ARG A 181 2.62 15.67 22.87
CA ARG A 181 3.97 16.09 22.46
C ARG A 181 4.80 14.88 22.03
N LEU A 182 5.56 15.09 20.98
CA LEU A 182 6.52 14.10 20.45
C LEU A 182 7.93 14.65 20.62
N GLY A 183 8.85 13.79 21.04
CA GLY A 183 10.27 14.06 21.23
C GLY A 183 11.17 13.05 20.51
N PRO A 184 12.41 12.86 20.97
CA PRO A 184 13.05 13.57 22.09
C PRO A 184 13.37 15.02 21.74
N THR A 185 13.47 15.86 22.77
CA THR A 185 13.91 17.27 22.64
C THR A 185 15.25 17.47 23.34
N ALA A 186 15.85 18.66 23.22
CA ALA A 186 17.11 18.96 23.91
C ALA A 186 17.00 18.88 25.44
N GLU A 187 15.80 19.07 25.98
CA GLU A 187 15.53 19.15 27.42
C GLU A 187 14.72 17.97 27.96
N SER A 188 14.23 17.07 27.08
CA SER A 188 13.44 15.87 27.45
C SER A 188 13.89 14.65 26.65
N GLN A 189 14.09 13.55 27.35
CA GLN A 189 14.38 12.26 26.74
C GLN A 189 13.11 11.47 26.36
N ALA A 190 11.94 11.96 26.75
CA ALA A 190 10.69 11.30 26.43
C ALA A 190 10.43 11.33 24.92
N LEU A 191 10.09 10.17 24.35
CA LEU A 191 9.75 10.03 22.93
C LEU A 191 8.34 10.56 22.64
N ALA A 192 7.45 10.42 23.62
CA ALA A 192 6.13 11.02 23.56
C ALA A 192 5.58 11.25 24.98
N ALA A 193 4.87 12.34 25.14
CA ALA A 193 4.04 12.61 26.31
C ALA A 193 2.58 12.74 25.83
N VAL A 194 1.77 11.74 26.21
CA VAL A 194 0.39 11.57 25.77
C VAL A 194 -0.53 11.96 26.91
N PRO A 195 -1.29 13.06 26.81
CA PRO A 195 -2.20 13.47 27.87
C PRO A 195 -3.38 12.53 27.96
N LEU A 196 -3.78 12.13 29.15
CA LEU A 196 -5.01 11.40 29.41
C LEU A 196 -6.10 12.40 29.80
N ARG A 197 -7.07 12.62 28.91
CA ARG A 197 -8.08 13.66 29.07
C ARG A 197 -9.49 13.09 29.09
N VAL A 198 -10.27 13.54 30.06
CA VAL A 198 -11.72 13.31 30.11
C VAL A 198 -12.41 14.66 29.99
N GLN A 199 -13.08 14.90 28.87
CA GLN A 199 -13.61 16.21 28.50
C GLN A 199 -12.51 17.29 28.51
N ASN A 200 -12.52 18.18 29.50
CA ASN A 200 -11.53 19.25 29.63
C ASN A 200 -10.51 18.99 30.75
N ASP A 201 -10.70 17.94 31.53
CA ASP A 201 -9.83 17.63 32.67
C ASP A 201 -8.72 16.66 32.26
N ILE A 202 -7.51 16.96 32.68
CA ILE A 202 -6.35 16.10 32.50
C ILE A 202 -6.26 15.17 33.71
N VAL A 203 -6.53 13.89 33.49
CA VAL A 203 -6.51 12.85 34.53
C VAL A 203 -5.15 12.20 34.70
N GLY A 204 -4.21 12.47 33.78
CA GLY A 204 -2.86 11.93 33.80
C GLY A 204 -2.12 12.09 32.49
N ALA A 205 -1.02 11.35 32.34
CA ALA A 205 -0.26 11.23 31.11
C ALA A 205 0.37 9.85 30.96
N LEU A 206 0.48 9.37 29.72
CA LEU A 206 1.34 8.24 29.36
C LEU A 206 2.61 8.80 28.74
N VAL A 207 3.76 8.46 29.31
CA VAL A 207 5.07 8.95 28.88
C VAL A 207 5.85 7.78 28.27
N LEU A 208 6.14 7.85 26.99
CA LEU A 208 6.96 6.85 26.28
C LEU A 208 8.42 7.26 26.35
N LEU A 209 9.29 6.36 26.78
CA LEU A 209 10.72 6.63 26.97
C LEU A 209 11.59 5.86 26.00
N LYS A 210 11.24 4.62 25.67
CA LYS A 210 11.95 3.79 24.73
C LYS A 210 10.98 2.93 23.93
N LEU A 211 11.26 2.76 22.63
CA LEU A 211 10.57 1.81 21.76
C LEU A 211 11.38 0.53 21.62
N LEU A 212 10.72 -0.54 21.24
CA LEU A 212 11.35 -1.83 20.92
C LEU A 212 12.35 -1.67 19.77
N ASP A 213 13.42 -2.44 19.79
CA ASP A 213 14.55 -2.32 18.84
C ASP A 213 14.12 -2.43 17.37
N HIS A 214 13.08 -3.19 17.07
CA HIS A 214 12.53 -3.32 15.71
C HIS A 214 11.67 -2.13 15.26
N LYS A 215 11.36 -1.20 16.16
CA LYS A 215 10.57 0.02 15.89
C LYS A 215 11.30 1.25 16.44
N PRO A 216 12.36 1.72 15.77
CA PRO A 216 13.25 2.75 16.32
C PRO A 216 12.62 4.15 16.43
N ILE A 217 11.54 4.40 15.73
CA ILE A 217 10.87 5.73 15.69
C ILE A 217 9.35 5.61 15.71
N LEU A 218 8.69 6.61 16.28
CA LEU A 218 7.26 6.80 16.16
C LEU A 218 6.92 7.30 14.76
N ARG A 219 6.00 6.62 14.08
CA ARG A 219 5.51 6.98 12.75
C ARG A 219 4.31 7.92 12.86
N ALA A 220 3.97 8.59 11.75
CA ALA A 220 2.76 9.42 11.69
C ALA A 220 1.49 8.63 12.06
N GLU A 221 1.46 7.36 11.72
CA GLU A 221 0.37 6.43 12.02
C GLU A 221 0.22 6.15 13.52
N ASP A 222 1.31 6.15 14.28
CA ASP A 222 1.28 5.93 15.73
C ASP A 222 0.61 7.09 16.45
N ARG A 223 0.61 8.28 15.86
CA ARG A 223 -0.05 9.45 16.43
C ARG A 223 -1.55 9.24 16.60
N ASP A 224 -2.20 8.64 15.61
CA ASP A 224 -3.64 8.34 15.69
C ASP A 224 -3.94 7.33 16.81
N LEU A 225 -3.03 6.35 17.00
CA LEU A 225 -3.08 5.40 18.11
C LEU A 225 -2.89 6.10 19.47
N LEU A 226 -1.94 7.03 19.55
CA LEU A 226 -1.70 7.81 20.77
C LEU A 226 -2.89 8.72 21.11
N ASP A 227 -3.48 9.37 20.13
CA ASP A 227 -4.67 10.23 20.31
C ASP A 227 -5.88 9.39 20.77
N LEU A 228 -6.08 8.21 20.17
CA LEU A 228 -7.15 7.30 20.58
C LEU A 228 -6.91 6.75 22.00
N LEU A 229 -5.69 6.30 22.27
CA LEU A 229 -5.32 5.82 23.61
C LEU A 229 -5.54 6.93 24.67
N SER A 230 -5.15 8.18 24.35
CA SER A 230 -5.40 9.35 25.17
C SER A 230 -6.88 9.45 25.59
N ALA A 231 -7.79 9.38 24.64
CA ALA A 231 -9.22 9.55 24.90
C ALA A 231 -9.85 8.35 25.63
N HIS A 232 -9.57 7.13 25.14
CA HIS A 232 -10.22 5.92 25.67
C HIS A 232 -9.61 5.44 26.97
N ALA A 233 -8.29 5.48 27.13
CA ALA A 233 -7.62 5.13 28.38
C ALA A 233 -8.01 6.08 29.51
N ALA A 234 -8.06 7.39 29.22
CA ALA A 234 -8.51 8.38 30.17
C ALA A 234 -9.94 8.11 30.65
N SER A 235 -10.86 7.84 29.71
CA SER A 235 -12.26 7.55 30.03
C SER A 235 -12.41 6.27 30.85
N ALA A 236 -11.70 5.19 30.49
CA ALA A 236 -11.72 3.92 31.20
C ALA A 236 -11.17 4.05 32.63
N LEU A 237 -10.00 4.71 32.77
CA LEU A 237 -9.39 4.98 34.09
C LEU A 237 -10.28 5.83 34.97
N PHE A 238 -10.88 6.87 34.42
CA PHE A 238 -11.81 7.73 35.17
C PHE A 238 -13.03 6.94 35.65
N ALA A 239 -13.65 6.15 34.78
CA ALA A 239 -14.79 5.30 35.11
C ALA A 239 -14.43 4.28 36.20
N ALA A 240 -13.28 3.59 36.04
CA ALA A 240 -12.81 2.60 37.01
C ALA A 240 -12.52 3.22 38.41
N ARG A 241 -11.84 4.38 38.44
CA ARG A 241 -11.60 5.11 39.72
C ARG A 241 -12.88 5.57 40.38
N LEU A 242 -13.81 6.13 39.61
CA LEU A 242 -15.10 6.58 40.12
C LEU A 242 -15.89 5.41 40.73
N PHE A 243 -15.88 4.25 40.02
CA PHE A 243 -16.54 3.04 40.48
C PHE A 243 -15.91 2.52 41.80
N ALA A 244 -14.57 2.39 41.83
CA ALA A 244 -13.85 1.94 43.03
C ALA A 244 -14.08 2.85 44.25
N THR A 245 -14.14 4.16 44.03
CA THR A 245 -14.41 5.15 45.08
C THR A 245 -15.84 4.99 45.62
N LYS A 246 -16.82 4.81 44.76
CA LYS A 246 -18.22 4.58 45.15
C LYS A 246 -18.39 3.27 45.90
N ASP A 247 -17.78 2.18 45.42
CA ASP A 247 -17.83 0.87 46.04
C ASP A 247 -17.22 0.89 47.44
N ARG A 248 -16.08 1.56 47.61
CA ARG A 248 -15.46 1.77 48.94
C ARG A 248 -16.39 2.51 49.90
N LYS A 249 -17.04 3.61 49.45
CA LYS A 249 -17.99 4.36 50.27
C LYS A 249 -19.20 3.52 50.68
N LEU A 250 -19.74 2.73 49.73
CA LEU A 250 -20.88 1.82 50.03
C LEU A 250 -20.49 0.79 51.06
N ARG A 251 -19.34 0.11 50.92
CA ARG A 251 -18.86 -0.88 51.92
C ARG A 251 -18.66 -0.25 53.29
N THR A 252 -18.14 0.99 53.35
CA THR A 252 -18.00 1.73 54.63
C THR A 252 -19.35 2.00 55.25
N LEU A 253 -20.34 2.45 54.50
CA LEU A 253 -21.69 2.71 54.97
C LEU A 253 -22.37 1.41 55.44
N GLU A 254 -22.25 0.31 54.71
CA GLU A 254 -22.76 -0.99 55.12
C GLU A 254 -22.14 -1.47 56.44
N SER A 255 -20.82 -1.30 56.61
CA SER A 255 -20.13 -1.63 57.87
C SER A 255 -20.61 -0.77 59.02
N LEU A 256 -20.84 0.53 58.83
CA LEU A 256 -21.39 1.41 59.83
C LEU A 256 -22.82 1.05 60.22
N VAL A 257 -23.65 0.68 59.24
CA VAL A 257 -25.03 0.23 59.48
C VAL A 257 -25.06 -1.10 60.29
N LYS A 258 -24.17 -2.06 59.97
CA LYS A 258 -24.02 -3.32 60.72
C LYS A 258 -23.61 -3.04 62.17
N LEU A 259 -22.60 -2.19 62.38
CA LEU A 259 -22.21 -1.78 63.72
C LEU A 259 -23.36 -1.09 64.52
N ALA A 260 -24.13 -0.26 63.85
CA ALA A 260 -25.28 0.41 64.51
C ALA A 260 -26.45 -0.55 64.86
N ARG A 261 -26.55 -1.65 64.12
CA ARG A 261 -27.56 -2.71 64.44
C ARG A 261 -27.11 -3.72 65.43
N GLY A 262 -25.85 -3.69 65.88
CA GLY A 262 -25.30 -4.63 66.85
C GLY A 262 -25.03 -6.04 66.31
N GLU A 263 -24.85 -6.15 64.97
CA GLU A 263 -24.46 -7.38 64.23
C GLU A 263 -22.94 -7.50 64.06
#